data_0ce148795716bf8ad0109b56d1067f4a
#
_entry.id   0ce148795716bf8ad0109b56d1067f4a
#
_cell.length_a   1.000
_cell.length_b   1.000
_cell.length_c   1.000
_cell.angle_alpha   90.00
_cell.angle_beta   90.00
_cell.angle_gamma   90.00
#
_symmetry.space_group_name_H-M   'P 1'
#
loop_
_entity.id
_entity.type
_entity.pdbx_description
1 polymer ?
#
loop_
_entity_poly.entity_id
_entity_poly.type
_entity_poly.pdbx_seq_one_letter_code
_entity_poly.pdbx_strand_id
1 'polypeptide(L)'
;MLFSGVYNYSTDALLWDDFLAGNQVAYACMYERYAKVLYNYGYKIAQNRQLTEDCLQDLFLSILETRNRLGRTDSIKFYLMRSLRRELVRRLQAESRFDADPDAIEFRVEFHYEPTWLDAQVSADQSAALLRELDVLPPRQKEALFLKYFDNLTYEEIAGVMGIEQSSAYKVIYKAIAALQKRVDTGVLLLLLMVAKDH
;
A
#
# COMPACT_ATOMS: atom_id res chain seq x y z
N MET A 1 14.11 22.07 -13.68
CA MET A 1 13.35 23.31 -13.47
C MET A 1 11.88 22.99 -13.70
N LEU A 2 11.14 22.49 -12.69
CA LEU A 2 10.29 23.28 -11.81
C LEU A 2 8.97 23.66 -12.47
N PHE A 3 8.01 22.72 -12.47
CA PHE A 3 6.58 23.06 -12.57
C PHE A 3 6.05 23.26 -11.14
N SER A 4 6.43 24.36 -10.50
CA SER A 4 5.89 24.80 -9.22
C SER A 4 4.62 25.66 -9.46
N GLY A 5 3.67 25.14 -10.19
CA GLY A 5 2.33 25.69 -10.29
C GLY A 5 1.44 24.87 -9.37
N VAL A 6 0.91 25.48 -8.31
CA VAL A 6 0.01 24.86 -7.35
C VAL A 6 -1.30 24.49 -8.03
N TYR A 7 -1.32 23.42 -8.81
CA TYR A 7 -2.56 22.77 -9.23
C TYR A 7 -3.03 21.89 -8.06
N ASN A 8 -3.85 22.46 -7.20
CA ASN A 8 -4.41 21.78 -6.06
C ASN A 8 -5.70 21.06 -6.49
N TYR A 9 -5.56 19.85 -7.01
CA TYR A 9 -6.72 19.00 -7.25
C TYR A 9 -7.33 18.58 -5.91
N SER A 10 -8.56 19.00 -5.65
CA SER A 10 -9.26 18.72 -4.39
C SER A 10 -9.68 17.27 -4.24
N THR A 11 -9.82 16.53 -5.36
CA THR A 11 -10.21 15.12 -5.36
C THR A 11 -9.45 14.32 -6.43
N ASP A 12 -9.32 13.02 -6.20
CA ASP A 12 -8.75 12.08 -7.18
C ASP A 12 -9.56 12.02 -8.46
N ALA A 13 -10.88 12.11 -8.39
CA ALA A 13 -11.75 12.08 -9.54
C ALA A 13 -11.46 13.24 -10.52
N LEU A 14 -11.30 14.46 -10.01
CA LEU A 14 -10.94 15.62 -10.83
C LEU A 14 -9.54 15.49 -11.44
N LEU A 15 -8.58 15.02 -10.67
CA LEU A 15 -7.22 14.78 -11.16
C LEU A 15 -7.21 13.73 -12.27
N TRP A 16 -8.00 12.66 -12.11
CA TRP A 16 -8.08 11.59 -13.08
C TRP A 16 -8.80 12.01 -14.36
N ASP A 17 -9.91 12.73 -14.25
CA ASP A 17 -10.64 13.25 -15.42
C ASP A 17 -9.76 14.19 -16.25
N ASP A 18 -8.99 15.08 -15.63
CA ASP A 18 -8.03 15.95 -16.29
C ASP A 18 -6.90 15.16 -16.97
N PHE A 19 -6.38 14.14 -16.29
CA PHE A 19 -5.40 13.23 -16.88
C PHE A 19 -5.98 12.52 -18.11
N LEU A 20 -7.20 11.99 -18.03
CA LEU A 20 -7.88 11.35 -19.16
C LEU A 20 -8.08 12.34 -20.34
N ALA A 21 -8.34 13.61 -20.05
CA ALA A 21 -8.44 14.67 -21.06
C ALA A 21 -7.09 15.01 -21.72
N GLY A 22 -5.97 14.48 -21.22
CA GLY A 22 -4.65 14.67 -21.80
C GLY A 22 -3.81 15.77 -21.17
N ASN A 23 -4.22 16.29 -20.02
CA ASN A 23 -3.48 17.29 -19.31
C ASN A 23 -2.17 16.71 -18.74
N GLN A 24 -1.03 17.15 -19.27
CA GLN A 24 0.30 16.69 -18.82
C GLN A 24 0.61 17.11 -17.38
N VAL A 25 0.05 18.23 -16.91
CA VAL A 25 0.22 18.68 -15.53
C VAL A 25 -0.51 17.73 -14.58
N ALA A 26 -1.70 17.26 -14.93
CA ALA A 26 -2.42 16.28 -14.15
C ALA A 26 -1.61 14.96 -14.01
N TYR A 27 -0.96 14.52 -15.10
CA TYR A 27 -0.06 13.36 -15.03
C TYR A 27 1.12 13.58 -14.08
N ALA A 28 1.77 14.74 -14.16
CA ALA A 28 2.88 15.07 -13.26
C ALA A 28 2.42 15.13 -11.79
N CYS A 29 1.29 15.76 -11.50
CA CYS A 29 0.70 15.80 -10.16
C CYS A 29 0.36 14.39 -9.62
N MET A 30 -0.13 13.51 -10.49
CA MET A 30 -0.42 12.12 -10.11
C MET A 30 0.87 11.37 -9.77
N TYR A 31 1.93 11.55 -10.56
CA TYR A 31 3.23 10.96 -10.27
C TYR A 31 3.80 11.47 -8.94
N GLU A 32 3.84 12.78 -8.73
CA GLU A 32 4.35 13.40 -7.49
C GLU A 32 3.58 12.93 -6.25
N ARG A 33 2.25 12.80 -6.37
CA ARG A 33 1.37 12.39 -5.26
C ARG A 33 1.53 10.93 -4.88
N TYR A 34 1.69 10.04 -5.86
CA TYR A 34 1.58 8.59 -5.63
C TYR A 34 2.87 7.80 -5.76
N ALA A 35 3.90 8.29 -6.47
CA ALA A 35 5.11 7.49 -6.74
C ALA A 35 5.80 7.00 -5.46
N LYS A 36 5.93 7.85 -4.44
CA LYS A 36 6.56 7.48 -3.16
C LYS A 36 5.77 6.40 -2.42
N VAL A 37 4.44 6.55 -2.35
CA VAL A 37 3.55 5.58 -1.68
C VAL A 37 3.59 4.24 -2.40
N LEU A 38 3.51 4.26 -3.73
CA LEU A 38 3.59 3.06 -4.57
C LEU A 38 4.95 2.37 -4.45
N TYR A 39 6.05 3.13 -4.47
CA TYR A 39 7.38 2.57 -4.27
C TYR A 39 7.51 1.88 -2.92
N ASN A 40 7.07 2.54 -1.83
CA ASN A 40 7.11 1.99 -0.48
C ASN A 40 6.31 0.68 -0.38
N TYR A 41 5.13 0.65 -0.97
CA TYR A 41 4.29 -0.55 -1.02
C TYR A 41 4.94 -1.66 -1.88
N GLY A 42 5.38 -1.32 -3.09
CA GLY A 42 6.00 -2.26 -4.01
C GLY A 42 7.29 -2.89 -3.47
N TYR A 43 8.11 -2.09 -2.79
CA TYR A 43 9.34 -2.59 -2.17
C TYR A 43 9.06 -3.61 -1.05
N LYS A 44 7.97 -3.46 -0.31
CA LYS A 44 7.55 -4.46 0.71
C LYS A 44 7.18 -5.81 0.11
N ILE A 45 6.74 -5.83 -1.14
CA ILE A 45 6.40 -7.05 -1.89
C ILE A 45 7.65 -7.64 -2.54
N ALA A 46 8.42 -6.82 -3.27
CA ALA A 46 9.49 -7.31 -4.12
C ALA A 46 10.81 -7.54 -3.37
N GLN A 47 11.05 -6.81 -2.27
CA GLN A 47 12.34 -6.77 -1.55
C GLN A 47 13.54 -6.53 -2.49
N ASN A 48 13.27 -5.95 -3.65
CA ASN A 48 14.24 -5.66 -4.69
C ASN A 48 13.98 -4.26 -5.23
N ARG A 49 14.95 -3.36 -5.02
CA ARG A 49 14.86 -1.97 -5.41
C ARG A 49 14.67 -1.82 -6.93
N GLN A 50 15.53 -2.48 -7.71
CA GLN A 50 15.51 -2.38 -9.17
C GLN A 50 14.16 -2.86 -9.73
N LEU A 51 13.71 -4.03 -9.31
CA LEU A 51 12.41 -4.57 -9.75
C LEU A 51 11.25 -3.64 -9.40
N THR A 52 11.29 -3.02 -8.22
CA THR A 52 10.24 -2.08 -7.79
C THR A 52 10.24 -0.82 -8.65
N GLU A 53 11.42 -0.23 -8.90
CA GLU A 53 11.60 0.96 -9.73
C GLU A 53 11.16 0.70 -11.17
N ASP A 54 11.55 -0.43 -11.75
CA ASP A 54 11.16 -0.84 -13.11
C ASP A 54 9.65 -1.04 -13.24
N CYS A 55 9.02 -1.75 -12.28
CA CYS A 55 7.57 -1.94 -12.29
C CYS A 55 6.80 -0.61 -12.11
N LEU A 56 7.33 0.30 -11.28
CA LEU A 56 6.72 1.60 -11.07
C LEU A 56 6.81 2.46 -12.34
N GLN A 57 7.97 2.47 -13.00
CA GLN A 57 8.17 3.19 -14.24
C GLN A 57 7.25 2.66 -15.35
N ASP A 58 7.20 1.33 -15.53
CA ASP A 58 6.34 0.69 -16.52
C ASP A 58 4.86 0.94 -16.25
N LEU A 59 4.44 0.97 -14.99
CA LEU A 59 3.08 1.32 -14.60
C LEU A 59 2.72 2.73 -15.10
N PHE A 60 3.53 3.74 -14.79
CA PHE A 60 3.26 5.12 -15.19
C PHE A 60 3.33 5.31 -16.70
N LEU A 61 4.26 4.65 -17.39
CA LEU A 61 4.31 4.64 -18.86
C LEU A 61 3.05 3.99 -19.45
N SER A 62 2.67 2.84 -18.96
CA SER A 62 1.49 2.10 -19.43
C SER A 62 0.19 2.89 -19.28
N ILE A 63 -0.03 3.57 -18.15
CA ILE A 63 -1.24 4.40 -17.97
C ILE A 63 -1.24 5.62 -18.90
N LEU A 64 -0.07 6.19 -19.19
CA LEU A 64 0.05 7.29 -20.13
C LEU A 64 -0.27 6.84 -21.56
N GLU A 65 0.26 5.72 -22.00
CA GLU A 65 0.05 5.15 -23.32
C GLU A 65 -1.39 4.67 -23.54
N THR A 66 -1.98 4.06 -22.51
CA THR A 66 -3.33 3.49 -22.58
C THR A 66 -4.43 4.47 -22.14
N ARG A 67 -4.08 5.73 -21.83
CA ARG A 67 -4.98 6.76 -21.29
C ARG A 67 -6.37 6.77 -21.93
N ASN A 68 -6.45 6.74 -23.25
CA ASN A 68 -7.70 6.81 -23.99
C ASN A 68 -8.60 5.58 -23.82
N ARG A 69 -8.11 4.51 -23.18
CA ARG A 69 -8.84 3.25 -22.94
C ARG A 69 -9.19 3.07 -21.47
N LEU A 70 -8.69 3.96 -20.61
CA LEU A 70 -8.92 3.88 -19.18
C LEU A 70 -10.33 4.38 -18.84
N GLY A 71 -11.00 3.67 -17.94
CA GLY A 71 -12.25 4.10 -17.35
C GLY A 71 -12.04 5.16 -16.27
N ARG A 72 -13.13 5.77 -15.81
CA ARG A 72 -13.12 6.66 -14.65
C ARG A 72 -12.80 5.91 -13.37
N THR A 73 -12.19 6.59 -12.43
CA THR A 73 -11.95 6.09 -11.06
C THR A 73 -12.08 7.22 -10.05
N ASP A 74 -12.64 6.91 -8.90
CA ASP A 74 -12.74 7.81 -7.76
C ASP A 74 -11.56 7.67 -6.80
N SER A 75 -10.73 6.63 -6.99
CA SER A 75 -9.55 6.33 -6.17
C SER A 75 -8.36 5.97 -7.06
N ILE A 76 -7.55 6.98 -7.39
CA ILE A 76 -6.30 6.79 -8.18
C ILE A 76 -5.35 5.87 -7.41
N LYS A 77 -5.23 6.07 -6.09
CA LYS A 77 -4.37 5.27 -5.22
C LYS A 77 -4.70 3.79 -5.35
N PHE A 78 -5.97 3.42 -5.21
CA PHE A 78 -6.43 2.05 -5.34
C PHE A 78 -6.09 1.45 -6.71
N TYR A 79 -6.42 2.17 -7.79
CA TYR A 79 -6.14 1.74 -9.15
C TYR A 79 -4.66 1.45 -9.38
N LEU A 80 -3.79 2.38 -8.95
CA LEU A 80 -2.34 2.26 -9.13
C LEU A 80 -1.75 1.13 -8.26
N MET A 81 -2.17 1.00 -6.99
CA MET A 81 -1.71 -0.06 -6.10
C MET A 81 -2.08 -1.46 -6.62
N ARG A 82 -3.33 -1.63 -7.07
CA ARG A 82 -3.79 -2.87 -7.67
C ARG A 82 -2.97 -3.25 -8.90
N SER A 83 -2.70 -2.28 -9.78
CA SER A 83 -1.94 -2.48 -11.00
C SER A 83 -0.49 -2.83 -10.72
N LEU A 84 0.16 -2.09 -9.80
CA LEU A 84 1.53 -2.34 -9.37
C LEU A 84 1.70 -3.73 -8.74
N ARG A 85 0.80 -4.08 -7.80
CA ARG A 85 0.84 -5.39 -7.15
C ARG A 85 0.74 -6.53 -8.16
N ARG A 86 -0.21 -6.42 -9.08
CA ARG A 86 -0.40 -7.42 -10.13
C ARG A 86 0.86 -7.62 -10.97
N GLU A 87 1.51 -6.53 -11.35
CA GLU A 87 2.74 -6.58 -12.16
C GLU A 87 3.91 -7.16 -11.36
N LEU A 88 4.12 -6.73 -10.11
CA LEU A 88 5.15 -7.28 -9.24
C LEU A 88 4.98 -8.79 -9.03
N VAL A 89 3.77 -9.22 -8.68
CA VAL A 89 3.45 -10.65 -8.49
C VAL A 89 3.76 -11.44 -9.74
N ARG A 90 3.33 -10.95 -10.90
CA ARG A 90 3.59 -11.58 -12.21
C ARG A 90 5.08 -11.76 -12.49
N ARG A 91 5.90 -10.73 -12.22
CA ARG A 91 7.36 -10.79 -12.44
C ARG A 91 8.05 -11.71 -11.44
N LEU A 92 7.69 -11.63 -10.16
CA LEU A 92 8.24 -12.50 -9.12
C LEU A 92 7.93 -13.99 -9.41
N GLN A 93 6.73 -14.30 -9.90
CA GLN A 93 6.37 -15.65 -10.33
C GLN A 93 7.14 -16.11 -11.56
N ALA A 94 7.41 -15.21 -12.50
CA ALA A 94 8.20 -15.55 -13.69
C ALA A 94 9.69 -15.81 -13.37
N GLU A 95 10.24 -15.11 -12.35
CA GLU A 95 11.61 -15.32 -11.88
C GLU A 95 11.75 -16.58 -11.03
N SER A 96 10.77 -16.87 -10.17
CA SER A 96 10.71 -18.14 -9.46
C SER A 96 10.27 -19.21 -10.46
N ARG A 97 11.16 -20.06 -10.94
CA ARG A 97 10.87 -21.20 -11.85
C ARG A 97 9.92 -22.25 -11.25
N PHE A 98 9.23 -21.95 -10.18
CA PHE A 98 8.23 -22.75 -9.51
C PHE A 98 6.89 -22.03 -9.57
N ASP A 99 5.78 -22.78 -9.64
CA ASP A 99 4.42 -22.30 -9.39
C ASP A 99 4.33 -21.70 -7.98
N ALA A 100 4.86 -20.50 -7.81
CA ALA A 100 4.79 -19.80 -6.54
C ALA A 100 3.33 -19.44 -6.32
N ASP A 101 2.72 -20.06 -5.33
CA ASP A 101 1.40 -19.70 -4.83
C ASP A 101 1.39 -18.16 -4.62
N PRO A 102 0.43 -17.44 -5.20
CA PRO A 102 0.27 -16.00 -4.94
C PRO A 102 0.18 -15.68 -3.44
N ASP A 103 -0.15 -16.68 -2.62
CA ASP A 103 -0.22 -16.62 -1.17
C ASP A 103 1.15 -16.74 -0.49
N ALA A 104 2.17 -17.20 -1.19
CA ALA A 104 3.54 -17.35 -0.69
C ALA A 104 4.41 -16.08 -0.88
N ILE A 105 3.84 -15.01 -1.43
CA ILE A 105 4.57 -13.73 -1.60
C ILE A 105 4.90 -13.17 -0.24
N GLU A 106 6.19 -13.06 0.06
CA GLU A 106 6.64 -12.38 1.26
C GLU A 106 6.23 -10.91 1.23
N PHE A 107 5.64 -10.46 2.32
CA PHE A 107 5.38 -9.04 2.56
C PHE A 107 6.20 -8.62 3.76
N ARG A 108 7.29 -7.89 3.53
CA ARG A 108 8.19 -7.44 4.58
C ARG A 108 7.92 -5.99 4.90
N VAL A 109 7.57 -5.74 6.14
CA VAL A 109 7.43 -4.39 6.67
C VAL A 109 8.52 -4.22 7.72
N GLU A 110 9.46 -3.34 7.45
CA GLU A 110 10.30 -2.80 8.52
C GLU A 110 9.49 -1.69 9.18
N PHE A 111 8.86 -2.01 10.29
CA PHE A 111 8.20 -1.01 11.10
C PHE A 111 9.29 -0.20 11.83
N HIS A 112 9.69 0.92 11.25
CA HIS A 112 10.53 1.89 11.94
C HIS A 112 9.61 2.70 12.85
N TYR A 113 9.78 2.50 14.14
CA TYR A 113 9.15 3.32 15.15
C TYR A 113 9.98 4.60 15.30
N GLU A 114 9.49 5.71 14.76
CA GLU A 114 10.02 7.02 15.11
C GLU A 114 9.30 7.50 16.37
N PRO A 115 10.05 7.79 17.48
CA PRO A 115 9.47 8.31 18.70
C PRO A 115 8.65 9.57 18.41
N THR A 116 7.37 9.53 18.76
CA THR A 116 6.46 10.67 18.67
C THR A 116 6.02 11.10 20.08
N TRP A 117 5.32 12.22 20.19
CA TRP A 117 4.75 12.70 21.47
C TRP A 117 3.82 11.66 22.17
N LEU A 118 3.35 10.65 21.46
CA LEU A 118 2.59 9.50 22.01
C LEU A 118 3.46 8.55 22.84
N ASP A 119 4.79 8.63 22.72
CA ASP A 119 5.73 7.78 23.48
C ASP A 119 5.61 7.93 24.99
N ALA A 120 5.06 9.06 25.46
CA ALA A 120 4.77 9.26 26.87
C ALA A 120 3.68 8.30 27.40
N GLN A 121 2.89 7.68 26.53
CA GLN A 121 1.79 6.76 26.90
C GLN A 121 2.08 5.28 26.61
N VAL A 122 3.05 4.98 25.74
CA VAL A 122 3.44 3.60 25.38
C VAL A 122 4.90 3.40 25.71
N SER A 123 5.21 2.43 26.56
CA SER A 123 6.61 2.14 26.89
C SER A 123 7.36 1.60 25.68
N ALA A 124 8.67 1.87 25.58
CA ALA A 124 9.53 1.35 24.54
C ALA A 124 9.46 -0.20 24.44
N ASP A 125 9.27 -0.88 25.57
CA ASP A 125 9.11 -2.33 25.62
C ASP A 125 7.81 -2.80 24.97
N GLN A 126 6.72 -2.06 25.14
CA GLN A 126 5.42 -2.38 24.54
C GLN A 126 5.45 -2.18 23.01
N SER A 127 6.09 -1.10 22.56
CA SER A 127 6.30 -0.85 21.13
C SER A 127 7.17 -1.94 20.49
N ALA A 128 8.28 -2.32 21.14
CA ALA A 128 9.15 -3.39 20.68
C ALA A 128 8.44 -4.76 20.67
N ALA A 129 7.56 -5.03 21.64
CA ALA A 129 6.77 -6.26 21.67
C ALA A 129 5.80 -6.32 20.49
N LEU A 130 5.09 -5.21 20.20
CA LEU A 130 4.19 -5.18 19.05
C LEU A 130 4.93 -5.35 17.72
N LEU A 131 6.07 -4.68 17.53
CA LEU A 131 6.86 -4.83 16.30
C LEU A 131 7.27 -6.28 16.07
N ARG A 132 7.67 -6.99 17.13
CA ARG A 132 7.98 -8.42 17.05
C ARG A 132 6.76 -9.26 16.66
N GLU A 133 5.59 -8.96 17.22
CA GLU A 133 4.35 -9.69 16.90
C GLU A 133 3.85 -9.39 15.48
N LEU A 134 4.00 -8.16 15.01
CA LEU A 134 3.75 -7.82 13.61
C LEU A 134 4.68 -8.58 12.66
N ASP A 135 5.93 -8.78 13.07
CA ASP A 135 6.92 -9.47 12.22
C ASP A 135 6.66 -10.97 12.09
N VAL A 136 6.02 -11.61 13.05
CA VAL A 136 5.66 -13.04 12.99
C VAL A 136 4.29 -13.31 12.32
N LEU A 137 3.53 -12.28 11.96
CA LEU A 137 2.29 -12.47 11.23
C LEU A 137 2.55 -13.08 9.83
N PRO A 138 1.63 -13.92 9.34
CA PRO A 138 1.67 -14.38 7.96
C PRO A 138 1.71 -13.20 6.97
N PRO A 139 2.44 -13.31 5.84
CA PRO A 139 2.63 -12.21 4.88
C PRO A 139 1.33 -11.54 4.43
N ARG A 140 0.30 -12.32 4.12
CA ARG A 140 -1.02 -11.79 3.74
C ARG A 140 -1.69 -10.97 4.84
N GLN A 141 -1.50 -11.35 6.10
CA GLN A 141 -2.06 -10.61 7.22
C GLN A 141 -1.32 -9.29 7.43
N LYS A 142 0.01 -9.28 7.27
CA LYS A 142 0.83 -8.06 7.29
C LYS A 142 0.39 -7.11 6.18
N GLU A 143 0.28 -7.60 4.94
CA GLU A 143 -0.15 -6.81 3.79
C GLU A 143 -1.54 -6.19 4.01
N ALA A 144 -2.51 -6.98 4.45
CA ALA A 144 -3.87 -6.50 4.68
C ALA A 144 -3.93 -5.42 5.78
N LEU A 145 -3.18 -5.59 6.88
CA LEU A 145 -3.06 -4.57 7.94
C LEU A 145 -2.38 -3.30 7.41
N PHE A 146 -1.31 -3.44 6.64
CA PHE A 146 -0.61 -2.32 6.04
C PHE A 146 -1.56 -1.49 5.15
N LEU A 147 -2.24 -2.14 4.21
CA LEU A 147 -3.20 -1.49 3.32
C LEU A 147 -4.34 -0.81 4.10
N LYS A 148 -4.80 -1.42 5.19
CA LYS A 148 -5.90 -0.89 6.01
C LYS A 148 -5.50 0.33 6.82
N TYR A 149 -4.39 0.25 7.53
CA TYR A 149 -4.04 1.23 8.57
C TYR A 149 -2.99 2.24 8.13
N PHE A 150 -2.08 1.89 7.23
CA PHE A 150 -1.07 2.82 6.71
C PHE A 150 -1.51 3.48 5.40
N ASP A 151 -2.20 2.73 4.55
CA ASP A 151 -2.68 3.25 3.27
C ASP A 151 -4.14 3.70 3.28
N ASN A 152 -4.85 3.51 4.40
CA ASN A 152 -6.24 3.93 4.60
C ASN A 152 -7.23 3.38 3.56
N LEU A 153 -6.97 2.19 3.00
CA LEU A 153 -7.88 1.59 2.02
C LEU A 153 -9.14 1.02 2.71
N THR A 154 -10.24 1.05 1.98
CA THR A 154 -11.47 0.36 2.35
C THR A 154 -11.29 -1.16 2.20
N TYR A 155 -12.16 -1.95 2.85
CA TYR A 155 -12.12 -3.41 2.71
C TYR A 155 -12.34 -3.88 1.27
N GLU A 156 -13.15 -3.16 0.51
CA GLU A 156 -13.38 -3.42 -0.91
C GLU A 156 -12.11 -3.17 -1.74
N GLU A 157 -11.45 -2.04 -1.52
CA GLU A 157 -10.18 -1.71 -2.17
C GLU A 157 -9.08 -2.71 -1.82
N ILE A 158 -8.96 -3.10 -0.53
CA ILE A 158 -8.01 -4.12 -0.08
C ILE A 158 -8.27 -5.44 -0.79
N ALA A 159 -9.52 -5.86 -0.87
CA ALA A 159 -9.91 -7.06 -1.60
C ALA A 159 -9.49 -6.99 -3.07
N GLY A 160 -9.75 -5.85 -3.72
CA GLY A 160 -9.35 -5.60 -5.10
C GLY A 160 -7.85 -5.56 -5.32
N VAL A 161 -7.07 -4.94 -4.40
CA VAL A 161 -5.60 -4.91 -4.46
C VAL A 161 -5.02 -6.31 -4.29
N MET A 162 -5.50 -7.04 -3.28
CA MET A 162 -4.99 -8.39 -2.94
C MET A 162 -5.54 -9.49 -3.86
N GLY A 163 -6.52 -9.19 -4.73
CA GLY A 163 -7.14 -10.17 -5.63
C GLY A 163 -7.96 -11.24 -4.89
N ILE A 164 -8.67 -10.86 -3.82
CA ILE A 164 -9.49 -11.75 -3.00
C ILE A 164 -10.93 -11.24 -2.89
N GLU A 165 -11.82 -12.08 -2.39
CA GLU A 165 -13.18 -11.66 -2.06
C GLU A 165 -13.20 -10.69 -0.87
N GLN A 166 -14.13 -9.72 -0.85
CA GLN A 166 -14.26 -8.74 0.23
C GLN A 166 -14.45 -9.42 1.59
N SER A 167 -15.25 -10.49 1.64
CA SER A 167 -15.44 -11.30 2.85
C SER A 167 -14.14 -11.93 3.36
N SER A 168 -13.22 -12.25 2.45
CA SER A 168 -11.89 -12.77 2.79
C SER A 168 -10.99 -11.67 3.32
N ALA A 169 -11.04 -10.45 2.77
CA ALA A 169 -10.30 -9.31 3.30
C ALA A 169 -10.70 -9.02 4.77
N TYR A 170 -11.99 -9.02 5.09
CA TYR A 170 -12.45 -8.93 6.48
C TYR A 170 -11.86 -10.02 7.37
N LYS A 171 -11.93 -11.28 6.91
CA LYS A 171 -11.42 -12.43 7.69
C LYS A 171 -9.90 -12.35 7.93
N VAL A 172 -9.14 -11.94 6.92
CA VAL A 172 -7.67 -11.80 7.02
C VAL A 172 -7.30 -10.73 8.04
N ILE A 173 -7.92 -9.55 7.95
CA ILE A 173 -7.67 -8.44 8.89
C ILE A 173 -8.11 -8.81 10.30
N TYR A 174 -9.31 -9.40 10.45
CA TYR A 174 -9.80 -9.84 11.76
C TYR A 174 -8.86 -10.87 12.42
N LYS A 175 -8.39 -11.86 11.64
CA LYS A 175 -7.44 -12.86 12.15
C LYS A 175 -6.11 -12.22 12.58
N ALA A 176 -5.62 -11.25 11.81
CA ALA A 176 -4.40 -10.53 12.15
C ALA A 176 -4.55 -9.75 13.46
N ILE A 177 -5.64 -8.99 13.61
CA ILE A 177 -5.94 -8.25 14.84
C ILE A 177 -6.09 -9.21 16.02
N ALA A 178 -6.84 -10.30 15.87
CA ALA A 178 -7.04 -11.28 16.94
C ALA A 178 -5.74 -11.98 17.34
N ALA A 179 -4.80 -12.17 16.42
CA ALA A 179 -3.48 -12.71 16.73
C ALA A 179 -2.65 -11.72 17.55
N LEU A 180 -2.67 -10.44 17.19
CA LEU A 180 -1.97 -9.39 17.94
C LEU A 180 -2.57 -9.17 19.32
N GLN A 181 -3.89 -9.15 19.47
CA GLN A 181 -4.59 -8.97 20.76
C GLN A 181 -4.30 -10.06 21.79
N LYS A 182 -3.89 -11.23 21.36
CA LYS A 182 -3.50 -12.31 22.28
C LYS A 182 -2.15 -12.09 22.97
N ARG A 183 -1.32 -11.22 22.40
CA ARG A 183 0.09 -11.08 22.78
C ARG A 183 0.49 -9.65 23.13
N VAL A 184 -0.34 -8.69 22.73
CA VAL A 184 -0.10 -7.27 22.96
C VAL A 184 -1.35 -6.69 23.63
N ASP A 185 -1.13 -5.77 24.58
CA ASP A 185 -2.23 -5.05 25.22
C ASP A 185 -3.11 -4.33 24.20
N THR A 186 -4.43 -4.44 24.36
CA THR A 186 -5.41 -3.88 23.42
C THR A 186 -5.28 -2.36 23.28
N GLY A 187 -4.90 -1.66 24.37
CA GLY A 187 -4.69 -0.21 24.35
C GLY A 187 -3.51 0.18 23.48
N VAL A 188 -2.41 -0.56 23.54
CA VAL A 188 -1.21 -0.37 22.69
C VAL A 188 -1.53 -0.60 21.23
N LEU A 189 -2.28 -1.67 20.93
CA LEU A 189 -2.70 -1.97 19.57
C LEU A 189 -3.59 -0.84 18.99
N LEU A 190 -4.55 -0.35 19.75
CA LEU A 190 -5.43 0.74 19.32
C LEU A 190 -4.66 2.05 19.09
N LEU A 191 -3.74 2.40 19.98
CA LEU A 191 -2.89 3.58 19.83
C LEU A 191 -2.07 3.52 18.53
N LEU A 192 -1.48 2.38 18.22
CA LEU A 192 -0.66 2.22 17.01
C LEU A 192 -1.48 2.21 15.73
N LEU A 193 -2.70 1.65 15.77
CA LEU A 193 -3.63 1.73 14.63
C LEU A 193 -4.15 3.17 14.43
N MET A 194 -4.20 4.01 15.48
CA MET A 194 -4.52 5.43 15.39
C MET A 194 -3.36 6.25 14.82
N VAL A 195 -2.13 6.01 15.28
CA VAL A 195 -0.92 6.71 14.78
C VAL A 195 -0.65 6.41 13.32
N ALA A 196 -0.86 5.15 12.89
CA ALA A 196 -0.74 4.77 11.49
C ALA A 196 -1.74 5.50 10.58
N LYS A 197 -2.81 6.06 11.12
CA LYS A 197 -3.84 6.77 10.37
C LYS A 197 -3.44 8.23 10.04
N ASP A 198 -2.52 8.81 10.81
CA ASP A 198 -2.13 10.22 10.69
C ASP A 198 -0.84 10.42 9.84
N HIS A 199 -0.28 9.35 9.26
CA HIS A 199 0.87 9.35 8.34
C HIS A 199 0.44 8.96 6.93
#